data_104c2e61a95e4823c34807e6a257844a
#
_entry.id   104c2e61a95e4823c34807e6a257844a
#
_cell.length_a   1.000
_cell.length_b   1.000
_cell.length_c   1.000
_cell.angle_alpha   90.00
_cell.angle_beta   90.00
_cell.angle_gamma   90.00
#
_symmetry.space_group_name_H-M   'P 1'
#
loop_
_entity.id
_entity.type
_entity.pdbx_description
1 polymer ?
#
loop_
_entity_poly.entity_id
_entity_poly.type
_entity_poly.pdbx_seq_one_letter_code
_entity_poly.pdbx_strand_id
1 'polypeptide(L)'
;MTADQWKQAEKMLYNWKIVELLIDGYNVQLQLMQDGTNLDIVVYVNGKIKWEWVANDCEERSKFWCESHKSLLNKHDKKKLGLTKKEYERLKADYLPVINYVPYFKSFRTLKSQFIKHNKSIRFIGEYKGADKE
;
A
#
# COMPACT_ATOMS: atom_id res chain seq x y z
N MET A 1 -0.83 9.61 15.81
CA MET A 1 0.43 8.99 16.28
C MET A 1 1.53 10.03 16.32
N THR A 2 2.37 9.93 17.33
CA THR A 2 3.55 10.79 17.43
C THR A 2 4.69 10.26 16.54
N ALA A 3 5.70 11.12 16.33
CA ALA A 3 6.88 10.72 15.57
C ALA A 3 7.57 9.51 16.20
N ASP A 4 7.63 9.47 17.54
CA ASP A 4 8.26 8.36 18.26
C ASP A 4 7.46 7.07 18.08
N GLN A 5 6.14 7.15 18.07
CA GLN A 5 5.29 5.99 17.84
C GLN A 5 5.46 5.44 16.43
N TRP A 6 5.60 6.32 15.44
CA TRP A 6 5.89 5.87 14.07
C TRP A 6 7.23 5.15 13.98
N LYS A 7 8.26 5.68 14.65
CA LYS A 7 9.57 5.03 14.69
C LYS A 7 9.51 3.68 15.38
N GLN A 8 8.74 3.60 16.46
CA GLN A 8 8.55 2.34 17.20
C GLN A 8 7.85 1.30 16.32
N ALA A 9 6.82 1.70 15.60
CA ALA A 9 6.10 0.81 14.69
C ALA A 9 7.04 0.29 13.59
N GLU A 10 7.84 1.15 13.00
CA GLU A 10 8.81 0.75 11.98
C GLU A 10 9.81 -0.25 12.53
N LYS A 11 10.33 0.02 13.71
CA LYS A 11 11.30 -0.86 14.36
C LYS A 11 10.70 -2.24 14.64
N MET A 12 9.45 -2.27 15.10
CA MET A 12 8.75 -3.53 15.36
C MET A 12 8.55 -4.33 14.08
N LEU A 13 8.16 -3.67 12.99
CA LEU A 13 7.97 -4.35 11.71
C LEU A 13 9.27 -5.00 11.22
N TYR A 14 10.37 -4.28 11.29
CA TYR A 14 11.66 -4.81 10.81
C TYR A 14 12.29 -5.79 11.80
N ASN A 15 11.66 -6.00 12.95
CA ASN A 15 11.98 -7.09 13.87
C ASN A 15 10.96 -8.24 13.74
N TRP A 16 10.21 -8.25 12.64
CA TRP A 16 9.26 -9.31 12.29
C TRP A 16 8.07 -9.42 13.23
N LYS A 17 7.72 -8.32 13.90
CA LYS A 17 6.54 -8.26 14.75
C LYS A 17 5.36 -7.69 13.96
N ILE A 18 4.15 -8.11 14.35
CA ILE A 18 2.93 -7.59 13.76
C ILE A 18 2.52 -6.35 14.55
N VAL A 19 2.37 -5.22 13.87
CA VAL A 19 1.97 -3.96 14.49
C VAL A 19 0.48 -3.77 14.35
N GLU A 20 -0.17 -3.39 15.44
CA GLU A 20 -1.61 -3.10 15.44
C GLU A 20 -1.85 -1.61 15.61
N LEU A 21 -2.72 -1.06 14.77
CA LEU A 21 -3.14 0.33 14.81
C LEU A 21 -4.66 0.41 14.83
N LEU A 22 -5.19 1.45 15.44
CA LEU A 22 -6.61 1.77 15.33
C LEU A 22 -6.73 3.04 14.50
N ILE A 23 -7.32 2.93 13.32
CA ILE A 23 -7.39 4.03 12.35
C ILE A 23 -8.83 4.25 11.94
N ASP A 24 -9.38 5.41 12.31
CA ASP A 24 -10.76 5.80 11.97
C ASP A 24 -11.78 4.70 12.25
N GLY A 25 -11.61 3.99 13.37
CA GLY A 25 -12.51 2.91 13.78
C GLY A 25 -12.16 1.54 13.22
N TYR A 26 -11.18 1.46 12.33
CA TYR A 26 -10.72 0.18 11.77
C TYR A 26 -9.54 -0.34 12.57
N ASN A 27 -9.55 -1.65 12.83
CA ASN A 27 -8.40 -2.33 13.40
C ASN A 27 -7.47 -2.72 12.27
N VAL A 28 -6.30 -2.11 12.21
CA VAL A 28 -5.34 -2.31 11.11
C VAL A 28 -4.10 -2.98 11.64
N GLN A 29 -3.67 -4.04 10.95
CA GLN A 29 -2.49 -4.81 11.31
C GLN A 29 -1.48 -4.73 10.18
N LEU A 30 -0.22 -4.51 10.55
CA LEU A 30 0.88 -4.41 9.61
C LEU A 30 1.84 -5.55 9.86
N GLN A 31 2.23 -6.24 8.80
CA GLN A 31 3.15 -7.38 8.91
C GLN A 31 4.16 -7.35 7.76
N LEU A 32 5.43 -7.56 8.10
CA LEU A 32 6.48 -7.64 7.10
C LEU A 32 6.48 -9.04 6.48
N MET A 33 6.48 -9.09 5.15
CA MET A 33 6.50 -10.33 4.39
C MET A 33 7.68 -10.31 3.44
N GLN A 34 8.34 -11.45 3.28
CA GLN A 34 9.47 -11.61 2.36
C GLN A 34 9.05 -12.45 1.16
N ASP A 35 9.36 -11.94 -0.03
CA ASP A 35 9.16 -12.67 -1.28
C ASP A 35 10.47 -12.60 -2.07
N GLY A 36 11.24 -13.68 -2.02
CA GLY A 36 12.59 -13.67 -2.59
C GLY A 36 13.47 -12.66 -1.89
N THR A 37 13.95 -11.67 -2.64
CA THR A 37 14.77 -10.59 -2.09
C THR A 37 13.94 -9.36 -1.70
N ASN A 38 12.63 -9.40 -1.96
CA ASN A 38 11.74 -8.26 -1.69
C ASN A 38 11.12 -8.36 -0.31
N LEU A 39 11.04 -7.22 0.36
CA LEU A 39 10.31 -7.09 1.63
C LEU A 39 9.13 -6.17 1.41
N ASP A 40 7.95 -6.66 1.73
CA ASP A 40 6.71 -5.90 1.60
C ASP A 40 6.02 -5.81 2.96
N ILE A 41 5.40 -4.66 3.24
CA ILE A 41 4.60 -4.47 4.44
C ILE A 41 3.14 -4.71 4.06
N VAL A 42 2.58 -5.82 4.53
CA VAL A 42 1.21 -6.21 4.20
C VAL A 42 0.25 -5.58 5.21
N VAL A 43 -0.88 -5.07 4.71
CA VAL A 43 -1.89 -4.38 5.51
C VAL A 43 -3.14 -5.24 5.60
N TYR A 44 -3.55 -5.57 6.81
CA TYR A 44 -4.79 -6.28 7.09
C TYR A 44 -5.76 -5.31 7.75
N VAL A 45 -7.00 -5.27 7.26
CA VAL A 45 -8.04 -4.41 7.83
C VAL A 45 -9.04 -5.30 8.54
N ASN A 46 -9.22 -5.10 9.84
CA ASN A 46 -10.03 -5.94 10.69
C ASN A 46 -9.65 -7.42 10.60
N GLY A 47 -8.34 -7.67 10.48
CA GLY A 47 -7.77 -9.02 10.41
C GLY A 47 -7.93 -9.70 9.07
N LYS A 48 -8.35 -8.98 8.02
CA LYS A 48 -8.67 -9.58 6.72
C LYS A 48 -8.08 -8.81 5.55
N ILE A 49 -7.87 -9.54 4.45
CA ILE A 49 -7.64 -8.97 3.14
C ILE A 49 -8.76 -9.53 2.26
N LYS A 50 -9.60 -8.65 1.72
CA LYS A 50 -10.68 -9.08 0.86
C LYS A 50 -10.30 -8.88 -0.60
N TRP A 51 -10.31 -9.95 -1.36
CA TRP A 51 -9.92 -9.91 -2.77
C TRP A 51 -10.87 -9.07 -3.61
N GLU A 52 -12.11 -8.93 -3.22
CA GLU A 52 -13.08 -8.08 -3.91
C GLU A 52 -12.67 -6.60 -3.91
N TRP A 53 -11.80 -6.19 -2.98
CA TRP A 53 -11.27 -4.82 -2.94
C TRP A 53 -10.31 -4.55 -4.11
N VAL A 54 -9.75 -5.59 -4.70
CA VAL A 54 -8.87 -5.44 -5.88
C VAL A 54 -9.68 -5.00 -7.09
N ALA A 55 -10.87 -5.57 -7.25
CA ALA A 55 -11.71 -5.33 -8.41
C ALA A 55 -12.67 -4.15 -8.23
N ASN A 56 -13.07 -3.85 -7.00
CA ASN A 56 -14.10 -2.86 -6.71
C ASN A 56 -13.58 -1.73 -5.85
N ASP A 57 -13.98 -0.53 -6.20
CA ASP A 57 -13.65 0.64 -5.39
C ASP A 57 -14.39 0.56 -4.05
N CYS A 58 -13.67 0.88 -2.97
CA CYS A 58 -14.25 0.89 -1.63
C CYS A 58 -13.43 1.78 -0.72
N GLU A 59 -14.01 2.13 0.44
CA GLU A 59 -13.34 3.00 1.39
C GLU A 59 -12.06 2.37 1.94
N GLU A 60 -12.10 1.07 2.24
CA GLU A 60 -10.98 0.37 2.83
C GLU A 60 -9.73 0.42 1.95
N ARG A 61 -9.86 0.15 0.66
CA ARG A 61 -8.69 0.17 -0.21
C ARG A 61 -8.15 1.58 -0.41
N SER A 62 -9.01 2.58 -0.43
CA SER A 62 -8.59 3.97 -0.57
C SER A 62 -7.81 4.45 0.65
N LYS A 63 -8.20 3.99 1.84
CA LYS A 63 -7.58 4.40 3.10
C LYS A 63 -6.29 3.65 3.40
N PHE A 64 -6.24 2.36 3.11
CA PHE A 64 -5.20 1.49 3.66
C PHE A 64 -4.35 0.77 2.64
N TRP A 65 -4.77 0.70 1.38
CA TRP A 65 -4.02 -0.01 0.36
C TRP A 65 -3.18 0.94 -0.45
N CYS A 66 -2.10 0.41 -1.01
CA CYS A 66 -1.18 1.19 -1.83
C CYS A 66 -1.76 1.38 -3.23
N GLU A 67 -1.83 2.63 -3.65
CA GLU A 67 -2.25 2.95 -5.01
C GLU A 67 -1.06 2.81 -5.94
N SER A 68 -1.24 2.04 -7.01
CA SER A 68 -0.20 1.80 -8.00
C SER A 68 -0.69 2.24 -9.37
N HIS A 69 0.08 3.07 -10.03
CA HIS A 69 -0.23 3.55 -11.37
C HIS A 69 0.66 2.85 -12.39
N LYS A 70 0.03 2.25 -13.39
CA LYS A 70 0.76 1.56 -14.44
C LYS A 70 0.34 2.14 -15.78
N SER A 71 1.31 2.69 -16.52
CA SER A 71 1.06 3.22 -17.86
C SER A 71 0.92 2.07 -18.84
N LEU A 72 -0.10 2.14 -19.70
CA LEU A 72 -0.29 1.16 -20.77
C LEU A 72 0.70 1.34 -21.92
N LEU A 73 1.30 2.53 -22.03
CA LEU A 73 2.27 2.85 -23.06
C LEU A 73 3.50 3.46 -22.39
N ASN A 74 4.67 2.87 -22.62
CA ASN A 74 5.92 3.34 -22.03
C ASN A 74 6.98 3.64 -23.11
N LYS A 75 8.14 4.13 -22.68
CA LYS A 75 9.22 4.51 -23.60
C LYS A 75 9.74 3.33 -24.41
N HIS A 76 9.68 2.13 -23.86
CA HIS A 76 10.08 0.93 -24.56
C HIS A 76 9.15 0.66 -25.75
N ASP A 77 7.86 0.85 -25.56
CA ASP A 77 6.87 0.68 -26.62
C ASP A 77 7.06 1.71 -27.72
N LYS A 78 7.39 2.95 -27.35
CA LYS A 78 7.70 4.01 -28.30
C LYS A 78 8.82 3.58 -29.25
N LYS A 79 9.89 3.03 -28.67
CA LYS A 79 11.07 2.61 -29.43
C LYS A 79 10.75 1.39 -30.29
N LYS A 80 10.02 0.45 -29.75
CA LYS A 80 9.64 -0.79 -30.44
C LYS A 80 8.72 -0.52 -31.63
N LEU A 81 7.79 0.42 -31.49
CA LEU A 81 6.82 0.78 -32.51
C LEU A 81 7.33 1.82 -33.50
N GLY A 82 8.53 2.35 -33.27
CA GLY A 82 9.11 3.36 -34.14
C GLY A 82 8.38 4.69 -34.10
N LEU A 83 7.75 5.03 -32.99
CA LEU A 83 7.00 6.27 -32.85
C LEU A 83 7.90 7.48 -32.69
N THR A 84 7.51 8.60 -33.29
CA THR A 84 8.15 9.89 -33.01
C THR A 84 7.73 10.36 -31.61
N LYS A 85 8.46 11.34 -31.08
CA LYS A 85 8.12 11.93 -29.79
C LYS A 85 6.68 12.47 -29.78
N LYS A 86 6.29 13.14 -30.87
CA LYS A 86 4.95 13.71 -30.99
C LYS A 86 3.87 12.65 -31.05
N GLU A 87 4.12 11.59 -31.82
CA GLU A 87 3.19 10.46 -31.91
C GLU A 87 3.05 9.72 -30.58
N TYR A 88 4.17 9.52 -29.88
CA TYR A 88 4.17 8.89 -28.57
C TYR A 88 3.34 9.68 -27.56
N GLU A 89 3.54 10.99 -27.48
CA GLU A 89 2.80 11.85 -26.57
C GLU A 89 1.31 11.83 -26.88
N ARG A 90 0.96 11.84 -28.16
CA ARG A 90 -0.43 11.76 -28.60
C ARG A 90 -1.08 10.45 -28.21
N LEU A 91 -0.42 9.32 -28.46
CA LEU A 91 -0.95 8.02 -28.08
C LEU A 91 -1.02 7.83 -26.57
N LYS A 92 -0.01 8.33 -25.87
CA LYS A 92 0.00 8.25 -24.40
C LYS A 92 -1.18 8.98 -23.77
N ALA A 93 -1.62 10.08 -24.39
CA ALA A 93 -2.79 10.82 -23.90
C ALA A 93 -4.09 10.03 -24.07
N ASP A 94 -4.15 9.13 -25.07
CA ASP A 94 -5.32 8.30 -25.32
C ASP A 94 -5.35 7.06 -24.41
N TYR A 95 -4.22 6.71 -23.77
CA TYR A 95 -4.11 5.55 -22.89
C TYR A 95 -3.97 6.04 -21.45
N LEU A 96 -5.07 6.01 -20.70
CA LEU A 96 -5.06 6.43 -19.32
C LEU A 96 -4.27 5.42 -18.47
N PRO A 97 -3.55 5.89 -17.44
CA PRO A 97 -2.86 4.98 -16.52
C PRO A 97 -3.84 4.05 -15.85
N VAL A 98 -3.46 2.78 -15.72
CA VAL A 98 -4.24 1.82 -14.94
C VAL A 98 -3.92 2.04 -13.48
N ILE A 99 -4.95 2.27 -12.67
CA ILE A 99 -4.82 2.44 -11.24
C ILE A 99 -5.18 1.13 -10.56
N ASN A 100 -4.22 0.56 -9.85
CA ASN A 100 -4.42 -0.67 -9.08
C ASN A 100 -4.19 -0.39 -7.61
N TYR A 101 -4.91 -1.12 -6.77
CA TYR A 101 -4.71 -1.08 -5.33
C TYR A 101 -4.18 -2.43 -4.88
N VAL A 102 -3.11 -2.41 -4.11
CA VAL A 102 -2.49 -3.63 -3.59
C VAL A 102 -2.42 -3.54 -2.06
N PRO A 103 -2.61 -4.67 -1.35
CA PRO A 103 -2.64 -4.68 0.11
C PRO A 103 -1.26 -4.67 0.75
N TYR A 104 -0.27 -4.08 0.09
CA TYR A 104 1.08 -4.02 0.64
C TYR A 104 1.81 -2.77 0.19
N PHE A 105 2.83 -2.40 0.96
CA PHE A 105 3.70 -1.26 0.66
C PHE A 105 5.14 -1.74 0.63
N LYS A 106 5.93 -1.20 -0.27
CA LYS A 106 7.34 -1.57 -0.38
C LYS A 106 8.24 -0.81 0.58
N SER A 107 7.77 0.30 1.14
CA SER A 107 8.51 1.05 2.13
C SER A 107 7.58 1.56 3.22
N PHE A 108 8.13 1.66 4.43
CA PHE A 108 7.39 2.20 5.55
C PHE A 108 7.06 3.68 5.36
N ARG A 109 7.95 4.40 4.71
CA ARG A 109 7.76 5.83 4.43
C ARG A 109 6.51 6.06 3.58
N THR A 110 6.33 5.27 2.53
CA THR A 110 5.17 5.37 1.65
C THR A 110 3.88 5.02 2.40
N LEU A 111 3.92 3.96 3.21
CA LEU A 111 2.79 3.54 4.02
C LEU A 111 2.38 4.65 4.99
N LYS A 112 3.34 5.23 5.69
CA LYS A 112 3.09 6.31 6.63
C LYS A 112 2.44 7.52 5.94
N SER A 113 2.99 7.92 4.79
CA SER A 113 2.46 9.04 4.02
C SER A 113 1.03 8.79 3.58
N GLN A 114 0.74 7.59 3.08
CA GLN A 114 -0.58 7.20 2.62
C GLN A 114 -1.58 7.21 3.77
N PHE A 115 -1.20 6.65 4.90
CA PHE A 115 -2.08 6.58 6.06
C PHE A 115 -2.41 7.97 6.60
N ILE A 116 -1.42 8.85 6.70
CA ILE A 116 -1.63 10.22 7.18
C ILE A 116 -2.50 11.00 6.21
N LYS A 117 -2.29 10.82 4.91
CA LYS A 117 -3.03 11.55 3.88
C LYS A 117 -4.52 11.19 3.84
N HIS A 118 -4.85 9.91 4.04
CA HIS A 118 -6.19 9.39 3.82
C HIS A 118 -6.99 9.11 5.09
N ASN A 119 -6.42 9.32 6.26
CA ASN A 119 -7.09 9.03 7.53
C ASN A 119 -6.98 10.18 8.50
N LYS A 120 -7.99 10.32 9.34
CA LYS A 120 -8.06 11.43 10.29
C LYS A 120 -7.47 11.09 11.64
N SER A 121 -7.71 9.88 12.14
CA SER A 121 -7.29 9.47 13.47
C SER A 121 -6.50 8.17 13.37
N ILE A 122 -5.24 8.21 13.80
CA ILE A 122 -4.37 7.05 13.80
C ILE A 122 -3.82 6.88 15.21
N ARG A 123 -4.09 5.72 15.82
CA ARG A 123 -3.65 5.40 17.18
C ARG A 123 -2.78 4.16 17.17
N PHE A 124 -1.65 4.23 17.86
CA PHE A 124 -0.74 3.11 18.01
C PHE A 124 -1.23 2.22 19.15
N ILE A 125 -1.54 0.96 18.83
CA ILE A 125 -1.98 -0.02 19.84
C ILE A 125 -0.77 -0.79 20.37
N GLY A 126 0.11 -1.27 19.48
CA GLY A 126 1.29 -2.00 19.87
C GLY A 126 1.46 -3.27 19.06
N GLU A 127 2.09 -4.27 19.67
CA GLU A 127 2.32 -5.54 19.01
C GLU A 127 1.04 -6.37 19.02
N TYR A 128 0.63 -6.83 17.83
CA TYR A 128 -0.50 -7.74 17.73
C TYR A 128 -0.02 -9.16 18.04
N LYS A 129 -0.62 -9.76 19.04
CA LYS A 129 -0.24 -11.09 19.46
C LYS A 129 -1.18 -12.17 18.92
N GLY A 130 -2.15 -11.75 18.13
CA GLY A 130 -3.10 -12.67 17.54
C GLY A 130 -4.17 -13.09 18.52
N ALA A 131 -5.28 -13.58 17.94
CA ALA A 131 -6.39 -14.11 18.73
C ALA A 131 -6.32 -15.62 18.82
N ASP A 132 -5.28 -16.19 18.34
CA ASP A 132 -5.10 -17.64 18.22
C ASP A 132 -4.51 -18.29 19.47
N LYS A 133 -4.44 -17.55 20.51
CA LYS A 133 -3.75 -18.01 21.71
C LYS A 133 -4.51 -19.05 22.50
N GLU A 134 -5.75 -19.11 22.26
CA GLU A 134 -6.55 -20.07 23.00
C GLU A 134 -6.49 -21.42 22.40
#